data_3c9c2f0f5c5bdd20ba02dd8a9e73d6b3
#
_entry.id   3c9c2f0f5c5bdd20ba02dd8a9e73d6b3
#
_cell.length_a   1.000
_cell.length_b   1.000
_cell.length_c   1.000
_cell.angle_alpha   90.00
_cell.angle_beta   90.00
_cell.angle_gamma   90.00
#
_symmetry.space_group_name_H-M   'P 1'
#
loop_
_entity.id
_entity.type
_entity.pdbx_description
1 polymer ?
#
loop_
_entity_poly.entity_id
_entity_poly.type
_entity_poly.pdbx_seq_one_letter_code
_entity_poly.pdbx_strand_id
1 'polypeptide(L)'
;FILANSYMKPHMHPEPGMIEKMHLIDGSFKLILFDNNGGPEEILNIEKPGQRIQVPANTWHTYVMTSKSTIIFETMMGVYDPKTWKKTPNWAPDENSEKAEEYLQYLKILK
;
A
#
# COMPACT_ATOMS: atom_id res chain seq x y z
N PHE A 1 -9.55 7.73 -5.33
CA PHE A 1 -10.14 6.85 -6.38
C PHE A 1 -9.03 6.10 -7.09
N ILE A 2 -9.07 4.78 -7.02
CA ILE A 2 -7.99 3.94 -7.55
C ILE A 2 -8.59 2.81 -8.39
N LEU A 3 -8.04 2.62 -9.60
CA LEU A 3 -8.50 1.58 -10.51
C LEU A 3 -7.79 0.24 -10.30
N ALA A 4 -8.43 -0.85 -10.71
CA ALA A 4 -7.99 -2.23 -10.44
C ALA A 4 -6.58 -2.57 -10.92
N ASN A 5 -6.11 -1.95 -12.00
CA ASN A 5 -4.80 -2.26 -12.57
C ASN A 5 -3.71 -1.27 -12.17
N SER A 6 -3.97 -0.47 -11.15
CA SER A 6 -2.97 0.46 -10.62
C SER A 6 -1.95 -0.29 -9.78
N TYR A 7 -0.68 -0.10 -10.09
CA TYR A 7 0.42 -0.62 -9.29
C TYR A 7 1.00 0.50 -8.44
N MET A 8 1.08 0.25 -7.14
CA MET A 8 1.76 1.14 -6.21
C MET A 8 3.01 0.44 -5.69
N LYS A 9 4.17 1.02 -5.95
CA LYS A 9 5.42 0.47 -5.45
C LYS A 9 5.38 0.41 -3.93
N PRO A 10 5.76 -0.72 -3.31
CA PRO A 10 5.89 -0.80 -1.86
C PRO A 10 6.73 0.35 -1.31
N HIS A 11 6.32 0.87 -0.18
CA HIS A 11 6.98 2.03 0.44
C HIS A 11 6.80 2.01 1.94
N MET A 12 7.51 2.88 2.64
CA MET A 12 7.32 3.11 4.06
C MET A 12 7.41 4.59 4.38
N HIS A 13 6.86 4.98 5.50
CA HIS A 13 6.99 6.33 6.05
C HIS A 13 7.97 6.24 7.24
N PRO A 14 9.20 6.78 7.09
CA PRO A 14 10.26 6.49 8.06
C PRO A 14 10.20 7.27 9.37
N GLU A 15 9.48 8.40 9.40
CA GLU A 15 9.41 9.21 10.61
C GLU A 15 8.52 8.54 11.67
N PRO A 16 8.95 8.47 12.94
CA PRO A 16 8.23 7.71 13.95
C PRO A 16 6.78 8.09 14.20
N GLY A 17 6.39 9.32 13.92
CA GLY A 17 5.00 9.77 14.11
C GLY A 17 4.11 9.60 12.90
N MET A 18 4.62 9.07 11.79
CA MET A 18 3.87 8.99 10.53
C MET A 18 3.05 7.72 10.46
N ILE A 19 1.91 7.73 11.11
CA ILE A 19 0.95 6.63 11.07
C ILE A 19 -0.08 6.94 9.99
N GLU A 20 -0.22 6.03 9.02
CA GLU A 20 -1.21 6.16 7.97
C GLU A 20 -2.51 5.49 8.40
N LYS A 21 -3.61 6.21 8.27
CA LYS A 21 -4.94 5.68 8.55
C LYS A 21 -5.74 5.65 7.26
N MET A 22 -6.35 4.51 6.97
CA MET A 22 -7.16 4.31 5.79
C MET A 22 -8.59 3.95 6.17
N HIS A 23 -9.53 4.48 5.41
CA HIS A 23 -10.96 4.26 5.61
C HIS A 23 -11.55 3.91 4.24
N LEU A 24 -12.07 2.70 4.10
CA LEU A 24 -12.69 2.27 2.85
C LEU A 24 -14.04 2.96 2.68
N ILE A 25 -14.19 3.68 1.58
CA ILE A 25 -15.45 4.35 1.22
C ILE A 25 -16.27 3.45 0.28
N ASP A 26 -15.61 2.91 -0.75
CA ASP A 26 -16.27 2.06 -1.73
C ASP A 26 -15.26 1.12 -2.38
N GLY A 27 -15.72 -0.06 -2.79
CA GLY A 27 -14.87 -1.07 -3.40
C GLY A 27 -14.19 -1.97 -2.39
N SER A 28 -13.03 -2.50 -2.76
CA SER A 28 -12.24 -3.36 -1.89
C SER A 28 -10.78 -3.33 -2.27
N PHE A 29 -9.91 -3.59 -1.31
CA PHE A 29 -8.48 -3.66 -1.56
C PHE A 29 -7.81 -4.61 -0.58
N LYS A 30 -6.59 -4.99 -0.93
CA LYS A 30 -5.72 -5.83 -0.13
C LYS A 30 -4.54 -4.98 0.33
N LEU A 31 -4.30 -4.94 1.64
CA LEU A 31 -3.11 -4.30 2.20
C LEU A 31 -2.08 -5.39 2.45
N ILE A 32 -0.87 -5.20 1.95
CA ILE A 32 0.22 -6.15 2.10
C ILE A 32 1.35 -5.48 2.87
N LEU A 33 1.77 -6.12 3.96
CA LEU A 33 2.92 -5.70 4.75
C LEU A 33 4.08 -6.63 4.45
N PHE A 34 5.28 -6.07 4.32
CA PHE A 34 6.48 -6.81 3.92
C PHE A 34 7.57 -6.74 4.99
N ASP A 35 8.44 -7.75 5.00
CA ASP A 35 9.69 -7.68 5.75
C ASP A 35 10.72 -6.83 4.99
N ASN A 36 11.93 -6.68 5.55
CA ASN A 36 12.96 -5.85 4.95
C ASN A 36 13.54 -6.39 3.65
N ASN A 37 13.29 -7.65 3.35
CA ASN A 37 13.78 -8.31 2.14
C ASN A 37 12.69 -8.45 1.07
N GLY A 38 11.51 -7.92 1.32
CA GLY A 38 10.40 -7.96 0.37
C GLY A 38 9.51 -9.19 0.49
N GLY A 39 9.69 -10.00 1.53
CA GLY A 39 8.80 -11.13 1.78
C GLY A 39 7.48 -10.64 2.39
N PRO A 40 6.33 -11.10 1.87
CA PRO A 40 5.05 -10.73 2.47
C PRO A 40 4.91 -11.32 3.88
N GLU A 41 4.66 -10.47 4.87
CA GLU A 41 4.46 -10.90 6.25
C GLU A 41 2.99 -10.99 6.63
N GLU A 42 2.18 -10.04 6.13
CA GLU A 42 0.78 -9.98 6.50
C GLU A 42 -0.03 -9.48 5.31
N ILE A 43 -1.19 -10.09 5.10
CA ILE A 43 -2.10 -9.72 4.02
C ILE A 43 -3.47 -9.49 4.64
N LEU A 44 -3.98 -8.27 4.50
CA LEU A 44 -5.25 -7.87 5.08
C LEU A 44 -6.23 -7.53 3.96
N ASN A 45 -7.37 -8.18 3.95
CA ASN A 45 -8.43 -7.94 2.96
C ASN A 45 -9.43 -6.96 3.54
N ILE A 46 -9.57 -5.79 2.90
CA ILE A 46 -10.47 -4.73 3.31
C ILE A 46 -11.60 -4.70 2.30
N GLU A 47 -12.76 -5.19 2.70
CA GLU A 47 -13.85 -5.48 1.76
C GLU A 47 -15.17 -4.78 2.07
N LYS A 48 -15.31 -4.21 3.27
CA LYS A 48 -16.58 -3.62 3.70
C LYS A 48 -16.46 -2.10 3.80
N PRO A 49 -17.33 -1.33 3.11
CA PRO A 49 -17.37 0.11 3.29
C PRO A 49 -17.50 0.48 4.77
N GLY A 50 -16.72 1.46 5.21
CA GLY A 50 -16.62 1.85 6.61
C GLY A 50 -15.50 1.16 7.38
N GLN A 51 -14.89 0.12 6.82
CA GLN A 51 -13.77 -0.58 7.45
C GLN A 51 -12.55 0.34 7.50
N ARG A 52 -11.86 0.34 8.64
CA ARG A 52 -10.69 1.19 8.88
C ARG A 52 -9.47 0.35 9.18
N ILE A 53 -8.30 0.86 8.79
CA ILE A 53 -7.03 0.19 9.04
C ILE A 53 -5.94 1.23 9.26
N GLN A 54 -4.93 0.87 10.04
CA GLN A 54 -3.76 1.71 10.27
C GLN A 54 -2.50 0.99 9.78
N VAL A 55 -1.60 1.76 9.17
CA VAL A 55 -0.26 1.29 8.81
C VAL A 55 0.72 2.00 9.73
N PRO A 56 1.46 1.27 10.57
CA PRO A 56 2.46 1.90 11.46
C PRO A 56 3.60 2.52 10.66
N ALA A 57 4.28 3.49 11.27
CA ALA A 57 5.51 4.03 10.70
C ALA A 57 6.56 2.93 10.54
N ASN A 58 7.52 3.14 9.66
CA ASN A 58 8.64 2.22 9.40
C ASN A 58 8.21 0.82 8.95
N THR A 59 7.06 0.71 8.29
CA THR A 59 6.52 -0.57 7.82
C THR A 59 6.40 -0.55 6.31
N TRP A 60 7.12 -1.47 5.63
CA TRP A 60 7.01 -1.64 4.19
C TRP A 60 5.61 -2.13 3.85
N HIS A 61 4.92 -1.42 2.97
CA HIS A 61 3.54 -1.78 2.61
C HIS A 61 3.18 -1.33 1.21
N THR A 62 2.16 -1.98 0.66
CA THR A 62 1.46 -1.54 -0.54
C THR A 62 0.01 -2.01 -0.47
N TYR A 63 -0.82 -1.45 -1.34
CA TYR A 63 -2.18 -1.96 -1.48
C TYR A 63 -2.51 -2.26 -2.92
N VAL A 64 -3.31 -3.31 -3.10
CA VAL A 64 -3.72 -3.81 -4.40
C VAL A 64 -5.24 -3.80 -4.43
N MET A 65 -5.80 -3.18 -5.45
CA MET A 65 -7.24 -3.10 -5.60
C MET A 65 -7.79 -4.47 -5.98
N THR A 66 -8.83 -4.91 -5.28
CA THR A 66 -9.50 -6.19 -5.54
C THR A 66 -10.88 -6.00 -6.16
N SER A 67 -11.32 -4.77 -6.33
CA SER A 67 -12.52 -4.42 -7.07
C SER A 67 -12.14 -3.60 -8.30
N LYS A 68 -13.10 -3.38 -9.20
CA LYS A 68 -12.88 -2.63 -10.44
C LYS A 68 -12.38 -1.22 -10.17
N SER A 69 -12.89 -0.59 -9.14
CA SER A 69 -12.41 0.71 -8.65
C SER A 69 -12.60 0.76 -7.14
N THR A 70 -11.80 1.58 -6.48
CA THR A 70 -11.81 1.67 -5.02
C THR A 70 -11.66 3.12 -4.61
N ILE A 71 -12.43 3.53 -3.61
CA ILE A 71 -12.33 4.85 -3.02
C ILE A 71 -11.91 4.70 -1.57
N ILE A 72 -10.77 5.27 -1.22
CA ILE A 72 -10.19 5.21 0.11
C ILE A 72 -9.96 6.63 0.60
N PHE A 73 -10.34 6.89 1.84
CA PHE A 73 -9.98 8.13 2.52
C PHE A 73 -8.75 7.86 3.38
N GLU A 74 -7.67 8.57 3.12
CA GLU A 74 -6.41 8.40 3.83
C GLU A 74 -6.05 9.63 4.61
N THR A 75 -5.55 9.43 5.84
CA THR A 75 -4.95 10.50 6.63
C THR A 75 -3.58 10.05 7.10
N MET A 76 -2.65 10.99 7.19
CA MET A 76 -1.29 10.75 7.65
C MET A 76 -1.04 11.65 8.85
N MET A 77 -0.59 11.06 9.95
CA MET A 77 -0.16 11.83 11.12
C MET A 77 1.31 12.19 10.96
N GLY A 78 1.72 13.30 11.59
CA GLY A 78 3.09 13.76 11.56
C GLY A 78 3.30 14.93 10.61
N VAL A 79 4.55 15.40 10.53
CA VAL A 79 4.90 16.54 9.69
C VAL A 79 5.31 16.05 8.31
N TYR A 80 4.64 16.56 7.28
CA TYR A 80 4.97 16.22 5.90
C TYR A 80 6.21 16.98 5.44
N ASP A 81 7.25 16.22 5.03
CA ASP A 81 8.42 16.75 4.35
C ASP A 81 8.56 16.00 3.03
N PRO A 82 8.45 16.68 1.88
CA PRO A 82 8.48 15.99 0.58
C PRO A 82 9.78 15.24 0.30
N LYS A 83 10.85 15.54 1.04
CA LYS A 83 12.14 14.86 0.86
C LYS A 83 12.24 13.56 1.64
N THR A 84 11.55 13.44 2.77
CA THR A 84 11.74 12.33 3.71
C THR A 84 10.48 11.57 4.08
N TRP A 85 9.31 12.01 3.62
CA TRP A 85 8.05 11.41 4.08
C TRP A 85 7.86 9.96 3.61
N LYS A 86 8.60 9.55 2.58
CA LYS A 86 8.41 8.24 1.96
C LYS A 86 9.74 7.67 1.51
N LYS A 87 9.97 6.38 1.80
CA LYS A 87 11.09 5.60 1.28
C LYS A 87 10.56 4.50 0.39
N THR A 88 11.32 4.13 -0.64
CA THR A 88 11.02 2.97 -1.48
C THR A 88 12.17 1.98 -1.40
N PRO A 89 11.89 0.66 -1.49
CA PRO A 89 12.92 -0.37 -1.39
C PRO A 89 13.55 -0.66 -2.75
N ASN A 90 14.68 -1.36 -2.73
CA ASN A 90 15.32 -1.79 -3.97
C ASN A 90 14.81 -3.16 -4.48
N TRP A 91 14.03 -3.88 -3.68
CA TRP A 91 13.54 -5.21 -4.06
C TRP A 91 12.20 -5.18 -4.82
N ALA A 92 11.62 -4.02 -5.05
CA ALA A 92 10.38 -3.89 -5.81
C ALA A 92 10.62 -3.04 -7.06
N PRO A 93 9.95 -3.36 -8.20
CA PRO A 93 10.13 -2.58 -9.42
C PRO A 93 9.46 -1.21 -9.33
N ASP A 94 10.00 -0.26 -10.07
CA ASP A 94 9.41 1.07 -10.19
C ASP A 94 8.07 0.99 -10.93
N GLU A 95 7.20 1.97 -10.67
CA GLU A 95 5.83 1.97 -11.20
C GLU A 95 5.77 2.01 -12.73
N ASN A 96 6.75 2.61 -13.37
CA ASN A 96 6.81 2.71 -14.83
C ASN A 96 7.79 1.74 -15.49
N SER A 97 8.26 0.73 -14.75
CA SER A 97 9.22 -0.23 -15.28
C SER A 97 8.52 -1.37 -16.00
N GLU A 98 9.29 -2.10 -16.81
CA GLU A 98 8.79 -3.27 -17.53
C GLU A 98 8.33 -4.39 -16.62
N LYS A 99 8.89 -4.45 -15.42
CA LYS A 99 8.57 -5.51 -14.44
C LYS A 99 7.38 -5.17 -13.54
N ALA A 100 6.85 -3.96 -13.62
CA ALA A 100 5.75 -3.53 -12.76
C ALA A 100 4.51 -4.39 -12.94
N GLU A 101 4.13 -4.72 -14.16
CA GLU A 101 2.94 -5.53 -14.44
C GLU A 101 3.08 -6.94 -13.89
N GLU A 102 4.23 -7.56 -14.09
CA GLU A 102 4.50 -8.91 -13.57
C GLU A 102 4.45 -8.92 -12.04
N TYR A 103 5.03 -7.92 -11.41
CA TYR A 103 5.03 -7.81 -9.95
C TYR A 103 3.62 -7.57 -9.42
N LEU A 104 2.82 -6.75 -10.10
CA LEU A 104 1.42 -6.52 -9.72
C LEU A 104 0.62 -7.83 -9.77
N GLN A 105 0.81 -8.64 -10.81
CA GLN A 105 0.12 -9.94 -10.89
C GLN A 105 0.52 -10.85 -9.76
N TYR A 106 1.80 -10.86 -9.38
CA TYR A 106 2.26 -11.59 -8.22
C TYR A 106 1.54 -11.14 -6.94
N LEU A 107 1.44 -9.82 -6.73
CA LEU A 107 0.76 -9.28 -5.55
C LEU A 107 -0.72 -9.66 -5.51
N LYS A 108 -1.37 -9.71 -6.66
CA LYS A 108 -2.80 -10.05 -6.75
C LYS A 108 -3.13 -11.47 -6.31
N ILE A 109 -2.22 -12.41 -6.46
CA ILE A 109 -2.46 -13.80 -6.10
C ILE A 109 -2.09 -14.14 -4.65
N LEU A 110 -1.46 -13.23 -3.93
CA LEU A 110 -1.14 -13.43 -2.52
C LEU A 110 -2.42 -13.50 -1.67
N LYS A 111 -2.40 -14.41 -0.70
CA LYS A 111 -3.55 -14.62 0.20
C LYS A 111 -3.14 -14.55 1.65
#